data_5a7c59a4719a67c78492f36cc862b53b
#
_entry.id   5a7c59a4719a67c78492f36cc862b53b
#
_cell.length_a   1.000
_cell.length_b   1.000
_cell.length_c   1.000
_cell.angle_alpha   90.00
_cell.angle_beta   90.00
_cell.angle_gamma   90.00
#
_symmetry.space_group_name_H-M   'P 1'
#
loop_
_entity.id
_entity.type
_entity.pdbx_description
1 polymer ?
#
loop_
_entity_poly.entity_id
_entity_poly.type
_entity_poly.pdbx_seq_one_letter_code
_entity_poly.pdbx_strand_id
1 'polypeptide(L)'
;STYAVRAVREGHKAELRINFMPELSEEELKKLLYARKKACPYKKEKELLVGLFPEKLIKILISQKQLVSAIREFPLEVQDGMSFSQAQVCSGGVDTSQVNSQTMESKLCKGLYFAGELLDIDGTCGGYNLQWAWSSGAVAGKNAAKEEKN
;
A
#
# COMPACT_ATOMS: atom_id res chain seq x y z
N SER A 1 -1.68 1.93 -1.31
CA SER A 1 -2.88 1.16 -1.71
C SER A 1 -4.15 1.97 -1.53
N THR A 2 -4.34 2.67 -0.42
CA THR A 2 -5.57 3.43 -0.06
C THR A 2 -6.00 4.39 -1.17
N TYR A 3 -5.07 5.21 -1.70
CA TYR A 3 -5.39 6.18 -2.78
C TYR A 3 -5.90 5.50 -4.06
N ALA A 4 -5.26 4.40 -4.49
CA ALA A 4 -5.66 3.70 -5.70
C ALA A 4 -7.04 3.03 -5.55
N VAL A 5 -7.30 2.41 -4.39
CA VAL A 5 -8.61 1.79 -4.09
C VAL A 5 -9.71 2.85 -4.00
N ARG A 6 -9.44 3.99 -3.34
CA ARG A 6 -10.39 5.11 -3.25
C ARG A 6 -10.74 5.64 -4.66
N ALA A 7 -9.74 5.88 -5.50
CA ALA A 7 -9.96 6.32 -6.88
C ALA A 7 -10.86 5.36 -7.67
N VAL A 8 -10.61 4.04 -7.55
CA VAL A 8 -11.44 3.02 -8.22
C VAL A 8 -12.89 3.04 -7.71
N ARG A 9 -13.10 3.17 -6.41
CA ARG A 9 -14.44 3.25 -5.81
C ARG A 9 -15.20 4.52 -6.19
N GLU A 10 -14.48 5.59 -6.48
CA GLU A 10 -15.02 6.85 -7.03
C GLU A 10 -15.26 6.79 -8.55
N GLY A 11 -15.06 5.63 -9.18
CA GLY A 11 -15.29 5.39 -10.60
C GLY A 11 -14.12 5.75 -11.52
N HIS A 12 -12.96 6.05 -10.97
CA HIS A 12 -11.74 6.32 -11.74
C HIS A 12 -10.98 5.02 -12.05
N LYS A 13 -10.28 4.99 -13.18
CA LYS A 13 -9.32 3.91 -13.47
C LYS A 13 -8.01 4.20 -12.74
N ALA A 14 -7.50 3.19 -12.05
CA ALA A 14 -6.19 3.26 -11.41
C ALA A 14 -5.28 2.16 -11.96
N GLU A 15 -4.11 2.55 -12.47
CA GLU A 15 -3.07 1.64 -12.97
C GLU A 15 -1.80 1.83 -12.13
N LEU A 16 -1.24 0.72 -11.67
CA LEU A 16 0.08 0.69 -11.04
C LEU A 16 1.10 0.24 -12.08
N ARG A 17 2.27 0.86 -12.10
CA ARG A 17 3.40 0.43 -12.90
C ARG A 17 4.51 -0.05 -11.97
N ILE A 18 4.88 -1.32 -12.10
CA ILE A 18 5.89 -1.95 -11.25
C ILE A 18 7.20 -2.00 -12.01
N ASN A 19 8.26 -1.44 -11.41
CA ASN A 19 9.63 -1.68 -11.84
C ASN A 19 10.24 -2.77 -10.95
N PHE A 20 10.54 -3.93 -11.55
CA PHE A 20 11.11 -5.07 -10.85
C PHE A 20 12.62 -5.00 -10.65
N MET A 21 13.31 -4.07 -11.32
CA MET A 21 14.75 -3.84 -11.19
C MET A 21 15.04 -2.33 -11.16
N PRO A 22 14.60 -1.62 -10.12
CA PRO A 22 14.72 -0.16 -10.02
C PRO A 22 16.16 0.32 -9.93
N GLU A 23 17.09 -0.54 -9.52
CA GLU A 23 18.52 -0.30 -9.41
C GLU A 23 19.25 -0.24 -10.75
N LEU A 24 18.62 -0.73 -11.82
CA LEU A 24 19.22 -0.72 -13.17
C LEU A 24 18.50 0.29 -14.07
N SER A 25 19.27 1.03 -14.84
CA SER A 25 18.77 1.78 -15.99
C SER A 25 18.31 0.83 -17.10
N GLU A 26 17.55 1.33 -18.05
CA GLU A 26 17.11 0.52 -19.19
C GLU A 26 18.30 -0.04 -20.00
N GLU A 27 19.33 0.78 -20.17
CA GLU A 27 20.53 0.38 -20.90
C GLU A 27 21.32 -0.71 -20.17
N GLU A 28 21.45 -0.58 -18.85
CA GLU A 28 22.12 -1.59 -18.02
C GLU A 28 21.34 -2.91 -18.02
N LEU A 29 20.02 -2.86 -17.95
CA LEU A 29 19.18 -4.05 -18.07
C LEU A 29 19.34 -4.72 -19.43
N LYS A 30 19.33 -3.96 -20.54
CA LYS A 30 19.61 -4.48 -21.88
C LYS A 30 21.00 -5.12 -21.99
N LYS A 31 22.02 -4.48 -21.45
CA LYS A 31 23.38 -5.02 -21.38
C LYS A 31 23.44 -6.33 -20.58
N LEU A 32 22.79 -6.39 -19.43
CA LEU A 32 22.71 -7.58 -18.59
C LEU A 32 22.07 -8.75 -19.33
N LEU A 33 20.91 -8.53 -19.95
CA LEU A 33 20.20 -9.57 -20.70
C LEU A 33 21.01 -10.06 -21.92
N TYR A 34 21.65 -9.13 -22.63
CA TYR A 34 22.54 -9.47 -23.75
C TYR A 34 23.75 -10.29 -23.29
N ALA A 35 24.42 -9.88 -22.21
CA ALA A 35 25.56 -10.61 -21.66
C ALA A 35 25.18 -12.04 -21.24
N ARG A 36 24.01 -12.22 -20.61
CA ARG A 36 23.48 -13.54 -20.24
C ARG A 36 23.21 -14.41 -21.46
N LYS A 37 22.62 -13.85 -22.52
CA LYS A 37 22.36 -14.54 -23.76
C LYS A 37 23.67 -14.95 -24.48
N LYS A 38 24.67 -14.05 -24.48
CA LYS A 38 25.99 -14.33 -25.06
C LYS A 38 26.73 -15.43 -24.30
N ALA A 39 26.66 -15.43 -22.97
CA ALA A 39 27.30 -16.43 -22.11
C ALA A 39 26.61 -17.81 -22.21
N CYS A 40 25.32 -17.86 -22.49
CA CYS A 40 24.53 -19.09 -22.55
C CYS A 40 23.62 -19.10 -23.78
N PRO A 41 24.17 -19.15 -25.01
CA PRO A 41 23.40 -19.05 -26.27
C PRO A 41 22.40 -20.21 -26.46
N TYR A 42 22.64 -21.34 -25.84
CA TYR A 42 21.79 -22.54 -25.88
C TYR A 42 20.55 -22.44 -25.00
N LYS A 43 20.50 -21.46 -24.06
CA LYS A 43 19.35 -21.27 -23.18
C LYS A 43 18.21 -20.54 -23.87
N LYS A 44 16.97 -20.99 -23.57
CA LYS A 44 15.75 -20.31 -23.99
C LYS A 44 15.57 -19.03 -23.17
N GLU A 45 14.79 -18.08 -23.68
CA GLU A 45 14.59 -16.79 -23.08
C GLU A 45 14.14 -16.88 -21.60
N LYS A 46 13.21 -17.79 -21.28
CA LYS A 46 12.78 -18.05 -19.90
C LYS A 46 13.94 -18.45 -18.97
N GLU A 47 14.90 -19.22 -19.49
CA GLU A 47 16.03 -19.72 -18.71
C GLU A 47 17.08 -18.63 -18.45
N LEU A 48 17.12 -17.61 -19.31
CA LEU A 48 17.97 -16.43 -19.11
C LEU A 48 17.51 -15.57 -17.95
N LEU A 49 16.25 -15.66 -17.53
CA LEU A 49 15.70 -14.91 -16.40
C LEU A 49 15.79 -15.66 -15.05
N VAL A 50 16.16 -16.94 -15.08
CA VAL A 50 16.37 -17.74 -13.86
C VAL A 50 17.50 -17.13 -13.02
N GLY A 51 17.24 -16.96 -11.73
CA GLY A 51 18.15 -16.28 -10.79
C GLY A 51 17.97 -14.76 -10.73
N LEU A 52 17.21 -14.16 -11.67
CA LEU A 52 16.79 -12.75 -11.57
C LEU A 52 15.38 -12.65 -11.00
N PHE A 53 14.49 -13.58 -11.37
CA PHE A 53 13.09 -13.56 -10.98
C PHE A 53 12.57 -14.94 -10.56
N PRO A 54 11.55 -15.02 -9.71
CA PRO A 54 10.84 -16.26 -9.42
C PRO A 54 10.17 -16.85 -10.67
N GLU A 55 10.08 -18.17 -10.77
CA GLU A 55 9.57 -18.87 -11.95
C GLU A 55 8.17 -18.42 -12.39
N LYS A 56 7.27 -18.15 -11.42
CA LYS A 56 5.91 -17.67 -11.71
C LYS A 56 5.93 -16.31 -12.41
N LEU A 57 6.80 -15.41 -11.96
CA LEU A 57 6.96 -14.09 -12.57
C LEU A 57 7.61 -14.17 -13.96
N ILE A 58 8.61 -15.05 -14.14
CA ILE A 58 9.25 -15.29 -15.45
C ILE A 58 8.21 -15.65 -16.51
N LYS A 59 7.26 -16.55 -16.20
CA LYS A 59 6.20 -16.94 -17.13
C LYS A 59 5.34 -15.76 -17.59
N ILE A 60 5.07 -14.83 -16.68
CA ILE A 60 4.28 -13.63 -16.97
C ILE A 60 5.11 -12.63 -17.79
N LEU A 61 6.37 -12.39 -17.42
CA LEU A 61 7.23 -11.42 -18.11
C LEU A 61 7.50 -11.82 -19.57
N ILE A 62 7.78 -13.11 -19.84
CA ILE A 62 8.04 -13.59 -21.21
C ILE A 62 6.78 -13.63 -22.09
N SER A 63 5.58 -13.62 -21.52
CA SER A 63 4.34 -13.52 -22.28
C SER A 63 4.08 -12.10 -22.80
N GLN A 64 4.82 -11.11 -22.31
CA GLN A 64 4.70 -9.72 -22.77
C GLN A 64 5.45 -9.50 -24.08
N LYS A 65 4.93 -8.58 -24.91
CA LYS A 65 5.53 -8.29 -26.24
C LYS A 65 6.96 -7.73 -26.16
N GLN A 66 7.27 -7.01 -25.09
CA GLN A 66 8.56 -6.34 -24.89
C GLN A 66 9.08 -6.63 -23.49
N LEU A 67 10.05 -7.53 -23.37
CA LEU A 67 10.58 -8.00 -22.09
C LEU A 67 11.15 -6.88 -21.22
N VAL A 68 11.93 -5.95 -21.80
CA VAL A 68 12.55 -4.85 -21.05
C VAL A 68 11.50 -3.93 -20.47
N SER A 69 10.50 -3.54 -21.25
CA SER A 69 9.37 -2.74 -20.76
C SER A 69 8.57 -3.48 -19.70
N ALA A 70 8.33 -4.78 -19.87
CA ALA A 70 7.65 -5.59 -18.88
C ALA A 70 8.40 -5.69 -17.56
N ILE A 71 9.72 -5.67 -17.57
CA ILE A 71 10.51 -5.66 -16.32
C ILE A 71 10.47 -4.29 -15.64
N ARG A 72 10.45 -3.21 -16.40
CA ARG A 72 10.60 -1.85 -15.88
C ARG A 72 9.29 -1.12 -15.59
N GLU A 73 8.24 -1.44 -16.31
CA GLU A 73 6.95 -0.74 -16.27
C GLU A 73 5.78 -1.71 -16.39
N PHE A 74 5.82 -2.78 -15.59
CA PHE A 74 4.75 -3.78 -15.63
C PHE A 74 3.42 -3.17 -15.19
N PRO A 75 2.41 -3.10 -16.09
CA PRO A 75 1.14 -2.49 -15.75
C PRO A 75 0.27 -3.47 -14.95
N LEU A 76 -0.36 -2.97 -13.89
CA LEU A 76 -1.38 -3.65 -13.12
C LEU A 76 -2.59 -2.72 -12.96
N GLU A 77 -3.72 -3.13 -13.50
CA GLU A 77 -4.99 -2.45 -13.25
C GLU A 77 -5.50 -2.78 -11.86
N VAL A 78 -5.78 -1.75 -11.07
CA VAL A 78 -6.37 -1.92 -9.73
C VAL A 78 -7.88 -2.09 -9.91
N GLN A 79 -8.40 -3.23 -9.49
CA GLN A 79 -9.82 -3.57 -9.61
C GLN A 79 -10.62 -3.12 -8.39
N ASP A 80 -10.13 -3.42 -7.19
CA ASP A 80 -10.71 -3.02 -5.89
C ASP A 80 -9.69 -3.28 -4.77
N GLY A 81 -10.09 -2.98 -3.53
CA GLY A 81 -9.39 -3.39 -2.31
C GLY A 81 -9.69 -4.84 -1.94
N MET A 82 -8.92 -5.37 -1.00
CA MET A 82 -9.20 -6.66 -0.39
C MET A 82 -10.50 -6.62 0.40
N SER A 83 -11.12 -7.79 0.62
CA SER A 83 -12.31 -7.89 1.46
C SER A 83 -12.02 -7.45 2.89
N PHE A 84 -13.05 -7.01 3.61
CA PHE A 84 -12.94 -6.55 5.00
C PHE A 84 -12.26 -7.58 5.92
N SER A 85 -12.51 -8.87 5.70
CA SER A 85 -11.89 -9.97 6.46
C SER A 85 -10.37 -10.12 6.24
N GLN A 86 -9.81 -9.52 5.20
CA GLN A 86 -8.39 -9.56 4.86
C GLN A 86 -7.70 -8.20 5.02
N ALA A 87 -8.46 -7.16 5.36
CA ALA A 87 -7.93 -5.82 5.55
C ALA A 87 -7.13 -5.73 6.85
N GLN A 88 -5.93 -5.17 6.80
CA GLN A 88 -5.14 -4.82 7.99
C GLN A 88 -5.53 -3.46 8.56
N VAL A 89 -6.06 -2.58 7.71
CA VAL A 89 -6.58 -1.24 8.03
C VAL A 89 -7.83 -1.01 7.20
N CYS A 90 -8.78 -0.26 7.77
CA CYS A 90 -10.03 0.09 7.10
C CYS A 90 -10.13 1.60 6.94
N SER A 91 -10.68 2.05 5.81
CA SER A 91 -11.04 3.45 5.60
C SER A 91 -12.46 3.71 6.09
N GLY A 92 -12.69 4.92 6.62
CA GLY A 92 -13.96 5.32 7.19
C GLY A 92 -13.95 5.22 8.72
N GLY A 93 -14.96 5.78 9.33
CA GLY A 93 -15.08 5.82 10.79
C GLY A 93 -15.88 7.04 11.26
N VAL A 94 -15.71 7.40 12.52
CA VAL A 94 -16.30 8.62 13.10
C VAL A 94 -15.64 9.85 12.47
N ASP A 95 -16.47 10.78 11.98
CA ASP A 95 -16.01 12.05 11.41
C ASP A 95 -15.19 12.84 12.44
N THR A 96 -13.93 13.08 12.12
CA THR A 96 -12.98 13.79 12.98
C THR A 96 -13.39 15.24 13.26
N SER A 97 -14.21 15.86 12.41
CA SER A 97 -14.76 17.20 12.65
C SER A 97 -15.67 17.25 13.86
N GLN A 98 -16.28 16.11 14.24
CA GLN A 98 -17.19 15.97 15.39
C GLN A 98 -16.46 15.59 16.70
N VAL A 99 -15.14 15.50 16.66
CA VAL A 99 -14.32 15.15 17.82
C VAL A 99 -13.38 16.31 18.17
N ASN A 100 -13.20 16.56 19.45
CA ASN A 100 -12.25 17.54 19.95
C ASN A 100 -10.82 16.96 19.83
N SER A 101 -9.98 17.54 19.01
CA SER A 101 -8.62 17.06 18.73
C SER A 101 -7.66 17.11 19.95
N GLN A 102 -7.97 17.90 20.97
CA GLN A 102 -7.14 18.03 22.17
C GLN A 102 -7.54 17.06 23.27
N THR A 103 -8.82 16.66 23.33
CA THR A 103 -9.35 15.78 24.37
C THR A 103 -9.80 14.44 23.87
N MET A 104 -9.99 14.27 22.56
CA MET A 104 -10.62 13.11 21.92
C MET A 104 -12.10 12.92 22.33
N GLU A 105 -12.73 13.92 22.94
CA GLU A 105 -14.14 13.91 23.31
C GLU A 105 -15.05 14.24 22.14
N SER A 106 -16.21 13.61 22.08
CA SER A 106 -17.27 13.94 21.15
C SER A 106 -17.76 15.38 21.38
N LYS A 107 -17.89 16.16 20.29
CA LYS A 107 -18.56 17.47 20.35
C LYS A 107 -20.09 17.36 20.45
N LEU A 108 -20.65 16.19 20.15
CA LEU A 108 -22.09 15.94 20.15
C LEU A 108 -22.58 15.29 21.43
N CYS A 109 -21.75 14.52 22.10
CA CYS A 109 -22.12 13.75 23.29
C CYS A 109 -21.03 13.93 24.34
N LYS A 110 -21.35 14.69 25.40
CA LYS A 110 -20.44 14.92 26.52
C LYS A 110 -20.11 13.60 27.24
N GLY A 111 -18.85 13.41 27.62
CA GLY A 111 -18.36 12.22 28.31
C GLY A 111 -18.09 11.02 27.37
N LEU A 112 -18.33 11.15 26.05
CA LEU A 112 -18.03 10.14 25.08
C LEU A 112 -16.69 10.45 24.41
N TYR A 113 -15.74 9.52 24.48
CA TYR A 113 -14.39 9.67 23.93
C TYR A 113 -14.14 8.64 22.84
N PHE A 114 -13.39 9.03 21.82
CA PHE A 114 -13.00 8.17 20.70
C PHE A 114 -11.48 8.05 20.61
N ALA A 115 -10.99 6.89 20.16
CA ALA A 115 -9.55 6.66 19.95
C ALA A 115 -9.29 5.65 18.85
N GLY A 116 -8.10 5.71 18.27
CA GLY A 116 -7.60 4.74 17.30
C GLY A 116 -8.35 4.76 15.97
N GLU A 117 -8.49 3.59 15.37
CA GLU A 117 -9.03 3.37 14.03
C GLU A 117 -10.56 3.54 13.95
N LEU A 118 -11.22 3.72 15.07
CA LEU A 118 -12.64 4.09 15.11
C LEU A 118 -12.89 5.49 14.49
N LEU A 119 -11.89 6.35 14.51
CA LEU A 119 -11.89 7.65 13.84
C LEU A 119 -11.49 7.50 12.37
N ASP A 120 -12.12 8.27 11.47
CA ASP A 120 -11.77 8.30 10.05
C ASP A 120 -10.41 8.96 9.82
N ILE A 121 -9.36 8.22 10.18
CA ILE A 121 -7.96 8.61 9.99
C ILE A 121 -7.19 7.45 9.36
N ASP A 122 -6.70 7.69 8.15
CA ASP A 122 -5.87 6.78 7.39
C ASP A 122 -4.40 7.23 7.42
N GLY A 123 -3.61 6.62 8.28
CA GLY A 123 -2.15 6.81 8.28
C GLY A 123 -1.48 6.06 7.14
N THR A 124 -0.37 6.61 6.63
CA THR A 124 0.45 5.90 5.65
C THR A 124 1.01 4.60 6.23
N CYS A 125 1.27 3.60 5.37
CA CYS A 125 1.93 2.37 5.79
C CYS A 125 3.31 2.67 6.41
N GLY A 126 3.64 2.01 7.53
CA GLY A 126 4.90 2.24 8.26
C GLY A 126 4.73 2.50 9.76
N GLY A 127 3.63 2.02 10.36
CA GLY A 127 3.38 2.11 11.81
C GLY A 127 2.59 3.34 12.27
N TYR A 128 2.26 4.26 11.36
CA TYR A 128 1.54 5.49 11.71
C TYR A 128 0.16 5.24 12.31
N ASN A 129 -0.59 4.24 11.83
CA ASN A 129 -1.90 3.88 12.38
C ASN A 129 -1.79 3.37 13.82
N LEU A 130 -0.77 2.57 14.14
CA LEU A 130 -0.51 2.13 15.52
C LEU A 130 -0.09 3.30 16.42
N GLN A 131 0.78 4.17 15.93
CA GLN A 131 1.18 5.37 16.67
C GLN A 131 -0.02 6.28 16.95
N TRP A 132 -0.89 6.46 15.97
CA TRP A 132 -2.15 7.17 16.14
C TRP A 132 -3.04 6.51 17.21
N ALA A 133 -3.23 5.20 17.15
CA ALA A 133 -4.05 4.48 18.11
C ALA A 133 -3.55 4.66 19.56
N TRP A 134 -2.24 4.54 19.77
CA TRP A 134 -1.64 4.74 21.10
C TRP A 134 -1.75 6.20 21.58
N SER A 135 -1.45 7.16 20.72
CA SER A 135 -1.48 8.58 21.08
C SER A 135 -2.89 9.05 21.38
N SER A 136 -3.85 8.75 20.51
CA SER A 136 -5.26 9.12 20.71
C SER A 136 -5.87 8.40 21.91
N GLY A 137 -5.53 7.13 22.13
CA GLY A 137 -5.95 6.38 23.32
C GLY A 137 -5.43 6.98 24.62
N ALA A 138 -4.15 7.39 24.65
CA ALA A 138 -3.57 8.06 25.81
C ALA A 138 -4.23 9.43 26.10
N VAL A 139 -4.55 10.21 25.06
CA VAL A 139 -5.22 11.50 25.20
C VAL A 139 -6.67 11.30 25.69
N ALA A 140 -7.43 10.40 25.06
CA ALA A 140 -8.79 10.08 25.46
C ALA A 140 -8.87 9.63 26.92
N GLY A 141 -8.04 8.65 27.30
CA GLY A 141 -8.04 8.11 28.68
C GLY A 141 -7.66 9.14 29.74
N LYS A 142 -6.67 10.01 29.47
CA LYS A 142 -6.30 11.09 30.40
C LYS A 142 -7.41 12.11 30.60
N ASN A 143 -8.19 12.41 29.57
CA ASN A 143 -9.26 13.40 29.68
C ASN A 143 -10.53 12.79 30.28
N ALA A 144 -10.89 11.58 29.91
CA ALA A 144 -12.00 10.85 30.55
C ALA A 144 -11.81 10.73 32.07
N ALA A 145 -10.60 10.36 32.52
CA ALA A 145 -10.30 10.24 33.94
C ALA A 145 -10.34 11.58 34.76
N LYS A 146 -10.30 12.73 34.08
CA LYS A 146 -10.42 14.03 34.75
C LYS A 146 -11.87 14.41 35.05
N GLU A 147 -12.82 13.99 34.22
CA GLU A 147 -14.25 14.29 34.42
C GLU A 147 -14.85 13.53 35.60
N GLU A 148 -14.35 12.34 35.94
CA GLU A 148 -14.82 11.60 37.14
C GLU A 148 -14.46 12.27 38.47
N LYS A 149 -13.61 13.31 38.49
CA LYS A 149 -13.16 13.98 39.69
C LYS A 149 -13.90 15.29 40.01
N ASN A 150 -14.87 15.68 39.19
CA ASN A 150 -15.74 16.82 39.37
C ASN A 150 -17.20 16.39 39.58
#